data_64ee70cb8dca4fa3b4083da92e828883
#
_entry.id   64ee70cb8dca4fa3b4083da92e828883
#
_cell.length_a   1.000
_cell.length_b   1.000
_cell.length_c   1.000
_cell.angle_alpha   90.00
_cell.angle_beta   90.00
_cell.angle_gamma   90.00
#
_symmetry.space_group_name_H-M   'P 1'
#
loop_
_entity.id
_entity.type
_entity.pdbx_description
1 polymer ?
#
loop_
_entity_poly.entity_id
_entity_poly.type
_entity_poly.pdbx_seq_one_letter_code
_entity_poly.pdbx_strand_id
1 'polypeptide(L)'
;EELLKIAPDLYDITVFGAEPHPNYNRILLSPVLAGEQTIEEIVLNSWDWYSDNHITLHAGWTVTQVDRVKRVVHATNAAGEKISTEYDRLLMCTGSNAFILPVPGKDLKGVIAYRDIADTNAMIEAATQYKNAVVIGGGLLGLEAANGLMLRGMDVSVVHVMPTLMERQLDSVAGKMLEKSLKDRGLTF
;
A
#
# COMPACT_ATOMS: atom_id res chain seq x y z
N GLU A 1 -11.70 -10.81 12.61
CA GLU A 1 -12.57 -10.37 13.73
C GLU A 1 -13.96 -11.00 13.62
N GLU A 2 -14.70 -10.89 12.49
CA GLU A 2 -16.06 -11.41 12.39
C GLU A 2 -16.15 -12.92 12.62
N LEU A 3 -15.18 -13.70 12.11
CA LEU A 3 -15.13 -15.13 12.34
C LEU A 3 -15.01 -15.47 13.83
N LEU A 4 -14.17 -14.73 14.57
CA LEU A 4 -13.99 -14.92 16.02
C LEU A 4 -15.26 -14.58 16.83
N LYS A 5 -16.08 -13.62 16.34
CA LYS A 5 -17.35 -13.28 16.98
C LYS A 5 -18.42 -14.38 16.79
N ILE A 6 -18.45 -14.96 15.59
CA ILE A 6 -19.49 -15.92 15.18
C ILE A 6 -19.13 -17.33 15.61
N ALA A 7 -17.87 -17.71 15.52
CA ALA A 7 -17.39 -19.08 15.75
C ALA A 7 -15.93 -19.06 16.24
N PRO A 8 -15.68 -18.63 17.49
CA PRO A 8 -14.31 -18.42 18.01
C PRO A 8 -13.47 -19.70 18.03
N ASP A 9 -14.09 -20.85 18.29
CA ASP A 9 -13.39 -22.14 18.46
C ASP A 9 -13.51 -23.07 17.24
N LEU A 10 -14.00 -22.55 16.10
CA LEU A 10 -14.29 -23.42 14.94
C LEU A 10 -13.03 -23.72 14.10
N TYR A 11 -12.07 -22.80 14.06
CA TYR A 11 -10.88 -22.92 13.23
C TYR A 11 -9.61 -22.49 13.96
N ASP A 12 -8.54 -23.23 13.72
CA ASP A 12 -7.18 -22.72 13.94
C ASP A 12 -6.83 -21.79 12.79
N ILE A 13 -6.62 -20.52 13.09
CA ILE A 13 -6.43 -19.47 12.06
C ILE A 13 -4.95 -19.21 11.83
N THR A 14 -4.50 -19.39 10.59
CA THR A 14 -3.16 -18.99 10.16
C THR A 14 -3.27 -17.92 9.08
N VAL A 15 -2.51 -16.84 9.21
CA VAL A 15 -2.47 -15.71 8.27
C VAL A 15 -1.07 -15.57 7.69
N PHE A 16 -0.96 -15.43 6.37
CA PHE A 16 0.28 -15.11 5.67
C PHE A 16 0.22 -13.70 5.10
N GLY A 17 1.21 -12.89 5.38
CA GLY A 17 1.38 -11.55 4.80
C GLY A 17 2.78 -11.35 4.26
N ALA A 18 2.92 -10.89 3.01
CA ALA A 18 4.23 -10.64 2.40
C ALA A 18 4.95 -9.44 3.05
N GLU A 19 4.21 -8.47 3.56
CA GLU A 19 4.76 -7.34 4.31
C GLU A 19 5.14 -7.77 5.74
N PRO A 20 6.26 -7.24 6.31
CA PRO A 20 6.72 -7.61 7.66
C PRO A 20 5.97 -6.85 8.77
N HIS A 21 4.68 -6.61 8.56
CA HIS A 21 3.82 -5.82 9.44
C HIS A 21 2.52 -6.57 9.73
N PRO A 22 1.87 -6.35 10.88
CA PRO A 22 0.49 -6.74 11.08
C PRO A 22 -0.41 -5.93 10.14
N ASN A 23 -1.70 -6.25 10.08
CA ASN A 23 -2.62 -5.53 9.20
C ASN A 23 -2.77 -4.06 9.62
N TYR A 24 -2.79 -3.19 8.65
CA TYR A 24 -2.92 -1.75 8.83
C TYR A 24 -3.92 -1.15 7.84
N ASN A 25 -4.42 0.04 8.15
CA ASN A 25 -5.32 0.77 7.26
C ASN A 25 -4.51 1.42 6.13
N ARG A 26 -4.46 0.77 4.99
CA ARG A 26 -3.70 1.21 3.81
C ARG A 26 -4.15 2.58 3.27
N ILE A 27 -5.41 2.97 3.49
CA ILE A 27 -5.91 4.30 3.09
C ILE A 27 -5.18 5.41 3.85
N LEU A 28 -4.76 5.13 5.07
CA LEU A 28 -4.05 6.10 5.93
C LEU A 28 -2.55 6.23 5.61
N LEU A 29 -2.02 5.53 4.60
CA LEU A 29 -0.66 5.80 4.12
C LEU A 29 -0.50 7.22 3.57
N SER A 30 -1.57 7.83 3.05
CA SER A 30 -1.53 9.23 2.58
C SER A 30 -1.35 10.24 3.71
N PRO A 31 -2.08 10.20 4.85
CA PRO A 31 -1.75 10.95 6.04
C PRO A 31 -0.34 10.67 6.60
N VAL A 32 0.13 9.41 6.55
CA VAL A 32 1.51 9.09 6.98
C VAL A 32 2.54 9.77 6.06
N LEU A 33 2.36 9.68 4.75
CA LEU A 33 3.23 10.39 3.80
C LEU A 33 3.19 11.91 4.02
N ALA A 34 2.03 12.47 4.34
CA ALA A 34 1.88 13.90 4.65
C ALA A 34 2.51 14.31 6.00
N GLY A 35 2.84 13.36 6.87
CA GLY A 35 3.39 13.62 8.21
C GLY A 35 2.32 13.93 9.27
N GLU A 36 1.08 13.61 8.98
CA GLU A 36 -0.08 13.82 9.86
C GLU A 36 -0.31 12.65 10.82
N GLN A 37 0.15 11.46 10.45
CA GLN A 37 0.05 10.23 11.24
C GLN A 37 1.36 9.42 11.17
N THR A 38 1.53 8.49 12.11
CA THR A 38 2.62 7.52 12.13
C THR A 38 2.16 6.16 11.60
N ILE A 39 3.11 5.27 11.31
CA ILE A 39 2.80 3.88 10.89
C ILE A 39 2.08 3.12 12.02
N GLU A 40 2.48 3.35 13.26
CA GLU A 40 1.90 2.70 14.44
C GLU A 40 0.43 3.06 14.62
N GLU A 41 0.05 4.32 14.34
CA GLU A 41 -1.33 4.81 14.47
C GLU A 41 -2.29 4.21 13.44
N ILE A 42 -1.78 3.73 12.32
CA ILE A 42 -2.60 3.13 11.27
C ILE A 42 -2.71 1.61 11.36
N VAL A 43 -2.01 0.96 12.31
CA VAL A 43 -2.15 -0.47 12.58
C VAL A 43 -3.55 -0.76 13.11
N LEU A 44 -4.24 -1.73 12.51
CA LEU A 44 -5.60 -2.11 12.89
C LEU A 44 -5.63 -3.13 14.03
N ASN A 45 -4.74 -4.12 13.98
CA ASN A 45 -4.61 -5.15 15.01
C ASN A 45 -3.12 -5.29 15.34
N SER A 46 -2.78 -5.12 16.63
CA SER A 46 -1.40 -5.27 17.12
C SER A 46 -0.93 -6.73 17.07
N TRP A 47 0.37 -6.96 17.24
CA TRP A 47 0.92 -8.32 17.39
C TRP A 47 0.27 -9.06 18.55
N ASP A 48 0.06 -8.39 19.68
CA ASP A 48 -0.58 -8.94 20.88
C ASP A 48 -2.02 -9.36 20.58
N TRP A 49 -2.75 -8.58 19.77
CA TRP A 49 -4.10 -8.96 19.36
C TRP A 49 -4.15 -10.32 18.64
N TYR A 50 -3.18 -10.60 17.74
CA TYR A 50 -3.11 -11.91 17.08
C TYR A 50 -2.81 -13.02 18.10
N SER A 51 -1.88 -12.78 19.01
CA SER A 51 -1.51 -13.72 20.07
C SER A 51 -2.69 -14.01 20.99
N ASP A 52 -3.37 -12.97 21.47
CA ASP A 52 -4.52 -13.06 22.42
C ASP A 52 -5.71 -13.80 21.80
N ASN A 53 -5.84 -13.72 20.47
CA ASN A 53 -6.90 -14.41 19.74
C ASN A 53 -6.44 -15.76 19.13
N HIS A 54 -5.28 -16.28 19.54
CA HIS A 54 -4.72 -17.58 19.08
C HIS A 54 -4.57 -17.66 17.56
N ILE A 55 -4.27 -16.55 16.89
CA ILE A 55 -4.03 -16.49 15.44
C ILE A 55 -2.55 -16.56 15.15
N THR A 56 -2.12 -17.53 14.36
CA THR A 56 -0.73 -17.59 13.86
C THR A 56 -0.54 -16.61 12.70
N LEU A 57 0.19 -15.52 12.92
CA LEU A 57 0.55 -14.54 11.89
C LEU A 57 1.97 -14.76 11.38
N HIS A 58 2.12 -15.12 10.12
CA HIS A 58 3.38 -15.18 9.39
C HIS A 58 3.57 -13.89 8.55
N ALA A 59 4.00 -12.80 9.21
CA ALA A 59 4.35 -11.56 8.53
C ALA A 59 5.75 -11.64 7.90
N GLY A 60 5.93 -11.07 6.71
CA GLY A 60 7.15 -11.20 5.92
C GLY A 60 7.27 -12.54 5.17
N TRP A 61 6.18 -13.29 5.07
CA TRP A 61 6.12 -14.55 4.35
C TRP A 61 5.26 -14.46 3.10
N THR A 62 5.87 -14.60 1.95
CA THR A 62 5.20 -14.59 0.65
C THR A 62 4.71 -15.98 0.29
N VAL A 63 3.41 -16.13 0.09
CA VAL A 63 2.84 -17.37 -0.45
C VAL A 63 3.25 -17.51 -1.90
N THR A 64 3.94 -18.61 -2.22
CA THR A 64 4.48 -18.89 -3.55
C THR A 64 3.68 -19.93 -4.32
N GLN A 65 2.96 -20.79 -3.60
CA GLN A 65 2.16 -21.86 -4.21
C GLN A 65 0.99 -22.25 -3.31
N VAL A 66 -0.12 -22.60 -3.93
CA VAL A 66 -1.27 -23.28 -3.29
C VAL A 66 -1.53 -24.61 -4.00
N ASP A 67 -1.27 -25.70 -3.32
CA ASP A 67 -1.66 -27.04 -3.78
C ASP A 67 -3.11 -27.32 -3.37
N ARG A 68 -4.02 -27.19 -4.34
CA ARG A 68 -5.46 -27.37 -4.10
C ARG A 68 -5.86 -28.83 -3.93
N VAL A 69 -5.06 -29.78 -4.42
CA VAL A 69 -5.33 -31.23 -4.29
C VAL A 69 -4.96 -31.71 -2.90
N LYS A 70 -3.77 -31.35 -2.46
CA LYS A 70 -3.27 -31.68 -1.11
C LYS A 70 -3.78 -30.71 -0.04
N ARG A 71 -4.37 -29.58 -0.44
CA ARG A 71 -4.79 -28.50 0.44
C ARG A 71 -3.63 -27.95 1.29
N VAL A 72 -2.53 -27.61 0.63
CA VAL A 72 -1.33 -27.06 1.27
C VAL A 72 -0.96 -25.71 0.68
N VAL A 73 -0.66 -24.74 1.55
CA VAL A 73 -0.07 -23.46 1.19
C VAL A 73 1.44 -23.55 1.43
N HIS A 74 2.22 -23.10 0.46
CA HIS A 74 3.69 -22.97 0.58
C HIS A 74 4.08 -21.50 0.59
N ALA A 75 4.92 -21.11 1.54
CA ALA A 75 5.40 -19.73 1.66
C ALA A 75 6.91 -19.70 1.86
N THR A 76 7.52 -18.56 1.47
CA THR A 76 8.95 -18.30 1.60
C THR A 76 9.14 -16.90 2.18
N ASN A 77 10.09 -16.74 3.11
CA ASN A 77 10.47 -15.42 3.62
C ASN A 77 11.68 -14.82 2.86
N ALA A 78 12.09 -13.62 3.23
CA ALA A 78 13.21 -12.92 2.62
C ALA A 78 14.58 -13.64 2.82
N ALA A 79 14.72 -14.47 3.86
CA ALA A 79 15.91 -15.29 4.10
C ALA A 79 15.94 -16.56 3.23
N GLY A 80 14.89 -16.83 2.44
CA GLY A 80 14.78 -18.05 1.63
C GLY A 80 14.29 -19.27 2.40
N GLU A 81 13.89 -19.12 3.66
CA GLU A 81 13.30 -20.18 4.44
C GLU A 81 11.92 -20.52 3.90
N LYS A 82 11.53 -21.78 4.01
CA LYS A 82 10.25 -22.29 3.46
C LYS A 82 9.41 -22.92 4.54
N ILE A 83 8.12 -22.62 4.52
CA ILE A 83 7.14 -23.29 5.36
C ILE A 83 5.96 -23.80 4.51
N SER A 84 5.24 -24.77 5.04
CA SER A 84 4.06 -25.33 4.41
C SER A 84 3.00 -25.56 5.48
N THR A 85 1.77 -25.15 5.20
CA THR A 85 0.64 -25.27 6.13
C THR A 85 -0.53 -25.90 5.40
N GLU A 86 -1.11 -26.93 5.99
CA GLU A 86 -2.35 -27.55 5.50
C GLU A 86 -3.55 -26.65 5.82
N TYR A 87 -4.63 -26.76 5.05
CA TYR A 87 -5.85 -26.00 5.28
C TYR A 87 -7.13 -26.78 4.95
N ASP A 88 -8.17 -26.59 5.71
CA ASP A 88 -9.53 -27.03 5.40
C ASP A 88 -10.31 -25.96 4.61
N ARG A 89 -10.06 -24.70 4.93
CA ARG A 89 -10.62 -23.52 4.26
C ARG A 89 -9.52 -22.52 3.98
N LEU A 90 -9.50 -22.01 2.76
CA LEU A 90 -8.53 -20.98 2.34
C LEU A 90 -9.26 -19.72 1.89
N LEU A 91 -8.91 -18.58 2.48
CA LEU A 91 -9.36 -17.26 2.06
C LEU A 91 -8.21 -16.53 1.35
N MET A 92 -8.43 -16.15 0.09
CA MET A 92 -7.46 -15.42 -0.73
C MET A 92 -7.68 -13.92 -0.60
N CYS A 93 -6.81 -13.24 0.16
CA CYS A 93 -6.84 -11.79 0.38
C CYS A 93 -5.53 -11.14 -0.08
N THR A 94 -5.04 -11.52 -1.25
CA THR A 94 -3.68 -11.20 -1.74
C THR A 94 -3.49 -9.77 -2.24
N GLY A 95 -4.54 -8.94 -2.22
CA GLY A 95 -4.46 -7.53 -2.64
C GLY A 95 -4.12 -7.38 -4.13
N SER A 96 -3.28 -6.40 -4.44
CA SER A 96 -2.81 -6.12 -5.81
C SER A 96 -1.41 -5.52 -5.78
N ASN A 97 -0.67 -5.66 -6.87
CA ASN A 97 0.60 -4.99 -7.09
C ASN A 97 0.39 -3.63 -7.77
N ALA A 98 1.28 -2.69 -7.52
CA ALA A 98 1.30 -1.43 -8.25
C ALA A 98 1.61 -1.69 -9.73
N PHE A 99 0.87 -1.01 -10.60
CA PHE A 99 1.17 -1.03 -12.03
C PHE A 99 2.28 -0.01 -12.32
N ILE A 100 3.43 -0.50 -12.76
CA ILE A 100 4.53 0.35 -13.21
C ILE A 100 4.45 0.49 -14.73
N LEU A 101 4.41 1.73 -15.21
CA LEU A 101 4.37 2.01 -16.66
C LEU A 101 5.57 1.38 -17.36
N PRO A 102 5.37 0.66 -18.48
CA PRO A 102 6.44 0.02 -19.25
C PRO A 102 7.17 1.05 -20.14
N VAL A 103 7.77 2.06 -19.53
CA VAL A 103 8.51 3.12 -20.23
C VAL A 103 10.02 2.99 -19.96
N PRO A 104 10.89 3.52 -20.87
CA PRO A 104 12.31 3.60 -20.58
C PRO A 104 12.59 4.33 -19.29
N GLY A 105 13.48 3.78 -18.46
CA GLY A 105 13.85 4.38 -17.18
C GLY A 105 13.00 3.94 -15.99
N LYS A 106 11.97 3.10 -16.16
CA LYS A 106 11.11 2.61 -15.08
C LYS A 106 11.84 1.90 -13.93
N ASP A 107 13.02 1.35 -14.22
CA ASP A 107 13.85 0.61 -13.26
C ASP A 107 15.02 1.46 -12.70
N LEU A 108 15.05 2.76 -12.98
CA LEU A 108 16.07 3.66 -12.44
C LEU A 108 15.87 3.91 -10.95
N LYS A 109 16.98 4.17 -10.25
CA LYS A 109 16.94 4.57 -8.84
C LYS A 109 16.09 5.85 -8.70
N GLY A 110 15.19 5.85 -7.73
CA GLY A 110 14.26 6.97 -7.46
C GLY A 110 12.91 6.85 -8.17
N VAL A 111 12.70 5.81 -9.00
CA VAL A 111 11.35 5.43 -9.46
C VAL A 111 10.71 4.57 -8.38
N ILE A 112 9.66 5.09 -7.76
CA ILE A 112 9.01 4.51 -6.58
C ILE A 112 7.53 4.34 -6.90
N ALA A 113 6.96 3.18 -6.55
CA ALA A 113 5.51 2.99 -6.52
C ALA A 113 4.91 3.66 -5.28
N TYR A 114 3.59 3.72 -5.20
CA TYR A 114 2.89 4.15 -3.99
C TYR A 114 1.80 3.14 -3.64
N ARG A 115 2.18 2.14 -2.83
CA ARG A 115 1.28 1.04 -2.53
C ARG A 115 1.29 0.60 -1.07
N ASP A 116 2.44 0.56 -0.43
CA ASP A 116 2.63 -0.02 0.90
C ASP A 116 3.50 0.85 1.81
N ILE A 117 3.77 0.35 3.01
CA ILE A 117 4.61 1.04 4.00
C ILE A 117 6.03 1.23 3.48
N ALA A 118 6.60 0.25 2.77
CA ALA A 118 7.96 0.35 2.25
C ALA A 118 8.06 1.46 1.19
N ASP A 119 7.10 1.55 0.28
CA ASP A 119 6.98 2.63 -0.70
C ASP A 119 6.86 3.99 0.00
N THR A 120 5.99 4.07 1.00
CA THR A 120 5.77 5.31 1.77
C THR A 120 7.04 5.78 2.48
N ASN A 121 7.76 4.86 3.13
CA ASN A 121 9.03 5.17 3.79
C ASN A 121 10.11 5.59 2.79
N ALA A 122 10.20 4.94 1.63
CA ALA A 122 11.12 5.34 0.57
C ALA A 122 10.83 6.74 0.04
N MET A 123 9.54 7.12 -0.09
CA MET A 123 9.14 8.47 -0.48
C MET A 123 9.47 9.50 0.61
N ILE A 124 9.25 9.17 1.88
CA ILE A 124 9.63 10.03 3.02
C ILE A 124 11.14 10.25 3.05
N GLU A 125 11.93 9.20 2.88
CA GLU A 125 13.39 9.29 2.81
C GLU A 125 13.84 10.14 1.61
N ALA A 126 13.25 9.91 0.42
CA ALA A 126 13.55 10.70 -0.77
C ALA A 126 13.29 12.19 -0.55
N ALA A 127 12.22 12.55 0.16
CA ALA A 127 11.89 13.94 0.47
C ALA A 127 12.95 14.63 1.38
N THR A 128 13.74 13.87 2.13
CA THR A 128 14.87 14.43 2.91
C THR A 128 16.11 14.69 2.06
N GLN A 129 16.25 14.00 0.93
CA GLN A 129 17.46 14.01 0.10
C GLN A 129 17.30 14.85 -1.18
N TYR A 130 16.08 14.92 -1.71
CA TYR A 130 15.79 15.54 -3.00
C TYR A 130 14.76 16.65 -2.86
N LYS A 131 14.86 17.64 -3.72
CA LYS A 131 13.99 18.81 -3.71
C LYS A 131 12.82 18.69 -4.68
N ASN A 132 12.99 17.96 -5.77
CA ASN A 132 11.99 17.87 -6.83
C ASN A 132 11.44 16.45 -6.93
N ALA A 133 10.13 16.36 -7.16
CA ALA A 133 9.46 15.09 -7.46
C ALA A 133 8.56 15.22 -8.69
N VAL A 134 8.48 14.15 -9.46
CA VAL A 134 7.50 14.00 -10.54
C VAL A 134 6.59 12.83 -10.20
N VAL A 135 5.29 13.12 -10.16
CA VAL A 135 4.25 12.09 -9.94
C VAL A 135 3.58 11.79 -11.28
N ILE A 136 3.60 10.54 -11.70
CA ILE A 136 2.95 10.08 -12.92
C ILE A 136 1.57 9.51 -12.57
N GLY A 137 0.52 10.24 -12.91
CA GLY A 137 -0.87 9.89 -12.66
C GLY A 137 -1.63 10.95 -11.88
N GLY A 138 -2.68 11.49 -12.47
CA GLY A 138 -3.57 12.50 -11.86
C GLY A 138 -4.86 11.87 -11.29
N GLY A 139 -4.84 10.59 -10.96
CA GLY A 139 -5.89 9.92 -10.20
C GLY A 139 -5.70 10.08 -8.69
N LEU A 140 -6.60 9.49 -7.90
CA LEU A 140 -6.65 9.64 -6.43
C LEU A 140 -5.29 9.43 -5.76
N LEU A 141 -4.68 8.25 -5.91
CA LEU A 141 -3.40 7.92 -5.25
C LEU A 141 -2.25 8.81 -5.72
N GLY A 142 -2.22 9.19 -7.01
CA GLY A 142 -1.19 10.10 -7.52
C GLY A 142 -1.30 11.50 -6.92
N LEU A 143 -2.51 12.03 -6.79
CA LEU A 143 -2.74 13.34 -6.16
C LEU A 143 -2.47 13.31 -4.66
N GLU A 144 -2.79 12.22 -3.97
CA GLU A 144 -2.43 12.02 -2.56
C GLU A 144 -0.92 11.97 -2.37
N ALA A 145 -0.21 11.21 -3.22
CA ALA A 145 1.26 11.16 -3.21
C ALA A 145 1.87 12.55 -3.46
N ALA A 146 1.36 13.28 -4.47
CA ALA A 146 1.82 14.62 -4.80
C ALA A 146 1.62 15.60 -3.63
N ASN A 147 0.45 15.57 -3.01
CA ASN A 147 0.16 16.40 -1.84
C ASN A 147 1.07 16.04 -0.65
N GLY A 148 1.25 14.76 -0.36
CA GLY A 148 2.10 14.31 0.75
C GLY A 148 3.57 14.73 0.56
N LEU A 149 4.13 14.58 -0.64
CA LEU A 149 5.48 15.02 -0.96
C LEU A 149 5.62 16.55 -0.90
N MET A 150 4.63 17.29 -1.36
CA MET A 150 4.59 18.75 -1.27
C MET A 150 4.58 19.19 0.20
N LEU A 151 3.78 18.56 1.06
CA LEU A 151 3.75 18.85 2.50
C LEU A 151 5.09 18.51 3.20
N ARG A 152 5.88 17.62 2.61
CA ARG A 152 7.26 17.34 3.02
C ARG A 152 8.30 18.32 2.46
N GLY A 153 7.86 19.37 1.77
CA GLY A 153 8.73 20.46 1.29
C GLY A 153 9.36 20.21 -0.08
N MET A 154 8.86 19.25 -0.86
CA MET A 154 9.30 19.04 -2.23
C MET A 154 8.55 19.94 -3.22
N ASP A 155 9.24 20.36 -4.29
CA ASP A 155 8.62 20.94 -5.48
C ASP A 155 8.06 19.78 -6.34
N VAL A 156 6.74 19.69 -6.46
CA VAL A 156 6.08 18.53 -7.08
C VAL A 156 5.39 18.88 -8.39
N SER A 157 5.69 18.11 -9.44
CA SER A 157 5.02 18.18 -10.72
C SER A 157 4.24 16.89 -10.99
N VAL A 158 2.96 17.01 -11.33
CA VAL A 158 2.10 15.88 -11.70
C VAL A 158 1.99 15.80 -13.21
N VAL A 159 2.35 14.66 -13.78
CA VAL A 159 2.19 14.35 -15.21
C VAL A 159 0.99 13.43 -15.39
N HIS A 160 0.02 13.84 -16.20
CA HIS A 160 -1.20 13.09 -16.42
C HIS A 160 -1.53 13.03 -17.91
N VAL A 161 -1.97 11.86 -18.38
CA VAL A 161 -2.23 11.62 -19.81
C VAL A 161 -3.60 12.14 -20.24
N MET A 162 -4.56 12.20 -19.31
CA MET A 162 -5.93 12.64 -19.60
C MET A 162 -6.06 14.16 -19.48
N PRO A 163 -7.04 14.79 -20.17
CA PRO A 163 -7.20 16.23 -20.17
C PRO A 163 -7.73 16.82 -18.84
N THR A 164 -8.19 15.98 -17.92
CA THR A 164 -8.70 16.39 -16.60
C THR A 164 -8.26 15.43 -15.52
N LEU A 165 -8.04 15.93 -14.32
CA LEU A 165 -7.71 15.11 -13.15
C LEU A 165 -8.93 14.28 -12.72
N MET A 166 -8.65 13.09 -12.16
CA MET A 166 -9.66 12.17 -11.62
C MET A 166 -10.82 11.88 -12.58
N GLU A 167 -10.54 11.71 -13.85
CA GLU A 167 -11.49 11.57 -14.95
C GLU A 167 -12.48 10.41 -14.78
N ARG A 168 -12.17 9.45 -13.88
CA ARG A 168 -13.07 8.32 -13.57
C ARG A 168 -14.06 8.65 -12.46
N GLN A 169 -13.80 9.67 -11.64
CA GLN A 169 -14.62 10.06 -10.49
C GLN A 169 -15.30 11.41 -10.67
N LEU A 170 -14.71 12.31 -11.45
CA LEU A 170 -15.15 13.68 -11.63
C LEU A 170 -15.51 13.96 -13.09
N ASP A 171 -16.49 14.81 -13.31
CA ASP A 171 -16.71 15.40 -14.63
C ASP A 171 -15.63 16.45 -14.96
N SER A 172 -15.65 16.96 -16.18
CA SER A 172 -14.63 17.89 -16.67
C SER A 172 -14.61 19.23 -15.93
N VAL A 173 -15.74 19.67 -15.39
CA VAL A 173 -15.85 20.93 -14.64
C VAL A 173 -15.23 20.74 -13.25
N ALA A 174 -15.65 19.71 -12.54
CA ALA A 174 -15.13 19.38 -11.21
C ALA A 174 -13.62 19.05 -11.27
N GLY A 175 -13.15 18.32 -12.29
CA GLY A 175 -11.72 18.02 -12.49
C GLY A 175 -10.87 19.30 -12.69
N LYS A 176 -11.37 20.28 -13.45
CA LYS A 176 -10.71 21.59 -13.60
C LYS A 176 -10.72 22.42 -12.32
N MET A 177 -11.79 22.36 -11.54
CA MET A 177 -11.85 23.02 -10.24
C MET A 177 -10.85 22.42 -9.27
N LEU A 178 -10.72 21.08 -9.25
CA LEU A 178 -9.73 20.38 -8.46
C LEU A 178 -8.30 20.79 -8.88
N GLU A 179 -8.00 20.77 -10.18
CA GLU A 179 -6.68 21.18 -10.70
C GLU A 179 -6.32 22.61 -10.27
N LYS A 180 -7.29 23.55 -10.40
CA LYS A 180 -7.09 24.92 -9.95
C LYS A 180 -6.77 24.97 -8.44
N SER A 181 -7.56 24.28 -7.62
CA SER A 181 -7.35 24.24 -6.16
C SER A 181 -5.98 23.69 -5.79
N LEU A 182 -5.50 22.66 -6.48
CA LEU A 182 -4.20 22.04 -6.24
C LEU A 182 -3.04 22.94 -6.73
N LYS A 183 -3.22 23.66 -7.85
CA LYS A 183 -2.28 24.70 -8.31
C LYS A 183 -2.14 25.83 -7.30
N ASP A 184 -3.26 26.30 -6.76
CA ASP A 184 -3.28 27.37 -5.74
C ASP A 184 -2.55 26.95 -4.45
N ARG A 185 -2.40 25.63 -4.19
CA ARG A 185 -1.60 25.05 -3.09
C ARG A 185 -0.12 24.88 -3.42
N GLY A 186 0.30 24.98 -4.68
CA GLY A 186 1.69 24.91 -5.11
C GLY A 186 2.05 23.68 -5.98
N LEU A 187 1.11 22.80 -6.32
CA LEU A 187 1.35 21.71 -7.26
C LEU A 187 1.41 22.23 -8.71
N THR A 188 2.27 21.63 -9.51
CA THR A 188 2.34 21.88 -10.96
C THR A 188 1.80 20.68 -11.74
N PHE A 189 1.23 20.95 -12.96
CA PHE A 189 0.59 19.92 -13.79
C PHE A 189 1.03 20.08 -15.24
#